data_944fc1823c69d1201efc4b4fb1ec09a8
#
_entry.id   944fc1823c69d1201efc4b4fb1ec09a8
#
_cell.length_a   1.000
_cell.length_b   1.000
_cell.length_c   1.000
_cell.angle_alpha   90.00
_cell.angle_beta   90.00
_cell.angle_gamma   90.00
#
_symmetry.space_group_name_H-M   'P 1'
#
loop_
_entity.id
_entity.type
_entity.pdbx_description
1 polymer ?
#
loop_
_entity_poly.entity_id
_entity_poly.type
_entity_poly.pdbx_seq_one_letter_code
_entity_poly.pdbx_strand_id
1 'polypeptide(L)'
;EVKQRRRTEPRLRSYGPRTVISIVKTDAKGRQLAAKKQALFARLSKIQGSLINSIERNYWEAKPKLKALATKLNVPDYIIETAWKIYSEVAKQKLTMGRSIEAFVCASLYASIRIHDFPRLLEELTEVAMVQLRSVHRSLGLIVRSVLPVLGLKYRPISPEPLIFRFANELSLTIKVQKEA
;
A
#
# COMPACT_ATOMS: atom_id res chain seq x y z
N GLU A 1 11.68 25.66 23.25
CA GLU A 1 10.94 24.56 23.90
C GLU A 1 9.56 24.31 23.30
N VAL A 2 8.80 25.33 22.91
CA VAL A 2 7.47 25.17 22.32
C VAL A 2 7.51 24.52 20.93
N LYS A 3 8.56 24.74 20.14
CA LYS A 3 8.76 24.14 18.81
C LYS A 3 9.00 22.62 18.87
N GLN A 4 9.69 22.13 19.92
CA GLN A 4 9.97 20.71 20.10
C GLN A 4 8.74 19.87 20.50
N ARG A 5 7.67 20.51 21.01
CA ARG A 5 6.41 19.87 21.39
C ARG A 5 5.38 19.83 20.28
N ARG A 6 5.63 20.50 19.15
CA ARG A 6 4.72 20.45 17.98
C ARG A 6 4.84 19.10 17.33
N ARG A 7 3.71 18.39 17.25
CA ARG A 7 3.61 17.17 16.46
C ARG A 7 3.86 17.52 14.99
N THR A 8 4.86 16.90 14.38
CA THR A 8 5.18 17.04 12.95
C THR A 8 4.23 16.23 12.07
N GLU A 9 3.53 15.26 12.66
CA GLU A 9 2.57 14.43 11.93
C GLU A 9 1.23 15.15 11.71
N PRO A 10 0.59 14.98 10.55
CA PRO A 10 -0.74 15.54 10.30
C PRO A 10 -1.74 15.00 11.32
N ARG A 11 -2.52 15.90 11.94
CA ARG A 11 -3.51 15.57 12.97
C ARG A 11 -4.66 14.71 12.44
N LEU A 12 -4.92 14.78 11.16
CA LEU A 12 -6.01 14.08 10.49
C LEU A 12 -5.45 12.96 9.63
N ARG A 13 -5.72 11.73 10.04
CA ARG A 13 -5.53 10.56 9.19
C ARG A 13 -6.84 10.26 8.49
N SER A 14 -6.77 9.96 7.21
CA SER A 14 -7.93 9.56 6.42
C SER A 14 -8.43 8.15 6.77
N TYR A 15 -7.71 7.40 7.59
CA TYR A 15 -8.00 6.02 7.97
C TYR A 15 -7.32 5.67 9.30
N GLY A 16 -7.94 4.78 10.06
CA GLY A 16 -7.47 4.30 11.35
C GLY A 16 -7.69 5.28 12.52
N PRO A 17 -7.42 4.86 13.75
CA PRO A 17 -7.61 5.68 14.93
C PRO A 17 -6.60 6.83 14.97
N ARG A 18 -7.05 8.01 15.41
CA ARG A 18 -6.21 9.21 15.56
C ARG A 18 -5.12 9.05 16.60
N THR A 19 -5.38 8.25 17.63
CA THR A 19 -4.43 7.92 18.70
C THR A 19 -4.35 6.42 18.84
N VAL A 20 -3.15 5.92 19.12
CA VAL A 20 -2.91 4.50 19.38
C VAL A 20 -2.53 4.36 20.84
N ILE A 21 -3.29 3.58 21.58
CA ILE A 21 -2.99 3.24 22.96
C ILE A 21 -2.18 1.95 22.95
N SER A 22 -0.88 2.06 23.15
CA SER A 22 0.01 0.91 23.27
C SER A 22 0.07 0.42 24.72
N ILE A 23 0.37 -0.86 24.91
CA ILE A 23 0.66 -1.45 26.22
C ILE A 23 2.07 -1.02 26.61
N VAL A 24 2.18 0.08 27.35
CA VAL A 24 3.47 0.63 27.77
C VAL A 24 3.63 0.44 29.28
N LYS A 25 4.81 0.00 29.71
CA LYS A 25 5.15 -0.15 31.12
C LYS A 25 5.78 1.10 31.72
N THR A 26 6.19 2.05 30.88
CA THR A 26 6.90 3.27 31.28
C THR A 26 6.17 4.53 30.81
N ASP A 27 6.31 5.63 31.55
CA ASP A 27 5.84 6.96 31.20
C ASP A 27 6.77 7.62 30.14
N ALA A 28 6.33 8.72 29.53
CA ALA A 28 7.12 9.51 28.57
C ALA A 28 8.48 9.97 29.11
N LYS A 29 8.64 10.01 30.45
CA LYS A 29 9.89 10.31 31.16
C LYS A 29 10.71 9.07 31.52
N GLY A 30 10.36 7.87 31.04
CA GLY A 30 11.04 6.62 31.33
C GLY A 30 10.76 6.03 32.73
N ARG A 31 9.86 6.62 33.53
CA ARG A 31 9.49 6.11 34.84
C ARG A 31 8.52 4.94 34.73
N GLN A 32 8.70 3.90 35.55
CA GLN A 32 7.77 2.77 35.59
C GLN A 32 6.39 3.22 36.09
N LEU A 33 5.37 2.80 35.34
CA LEU A 33 3.98 3.05 35.72
C LEU A 33 3.56 2.09 36.84
N ALA A 34 2.79 2.60 37.81
CA ALA A 34 2.19 1.77 38.84
C ALA A 34 1.31 0.66 38.21
N ALA A 35 1.25 -0.52 38.84
CA ALA A 35 0.53 -1.69 38.34
C ALA A 35 -0.94 -1.40 37.96
N LYS A 36 -1.65 -0.60 38.76
CA LYS A 36 -3.00 -0.10 38.45
C LYS A 36 -3.09 0.63 37.10
N LYS A 37 -2.12 1.51 36.81
CA LYS A 37 -2.08 2.27 35.55
C LYS A 37 -1.72 1.37 34.37
N GLN A 38 -0.83 0.42 34.55
CA GLN A 38 -0.48 -0.57 33.51
C GLN A 38 -1.71 -1.42 33.14
N ALA A 39 -2.46 -1.92 34.12
CA ALA A 39 -3.69 -2.67 33.90
C ALA A 39 -4.76 -1.83 33.19
N LEU A 40 -4.89 -0.55 33.53
CA LEU A 40 -5.80 0.39 32.86
C LEU A 40 -5.43 0.57 31.40
N PHE A 41 -4.16 0.84 31.08
CA PHE A 41 -3.71 1.00 29.70
C PHE A 41 -3.84 -0.28 28.88
N ALA A 42 -3.59 -1.45 29.48
CA ALA A 42 -3.83 -2.74 28.84
C ALA A 42 -5.32 -2.93 28.48
N ARG A 43 -6.23 -2.57 29.40
CA ARG A 43 -7.66 -2.63 29.15
C ARG A 43 -8.10 -1.64 28.07
N LEU A 44 -7.60 -0.40 28.11
CA LEU A 44 -7.90 0.62 27.10
C LEU A 44 -7.38 0.22 25.71
N SER A 45 -6.17 -0.34 25.62
CA SER A 45 -5.62 -0.86 24.37
C SER A 45 -6.48 -1.98 23.79
N LYS A 46 -6.97 -2.89 24.64
CA LYS A 46 -7.85 -3.98 24.21
C LYS A 46 -9.21 -3.46 23.70
N ILE A 47 -9.80 -2.51 24.41
CA ILE A 47 -11.06 -1.85 23.97
C ILE A 47 -10.85 -1.11 22.65
N GLN A 48 -9.76 -0.33 22.52
CA GLN A 48 -9.44 0.37 21.28
C GLN A 48 -9.27 -0.62 20.11
N GLY A 49 -8.59 -1.74 20.33
CA GLY A 49 -8.42 -2.79 19.32
C GLY A 49 -9.74 -3.41 18.86
N SER A 50 -10.73 -3.51 19.76
CA SER A 50 -12.07 -4.04 19.43
C SER A 50 -12.96 -3.04 18.68
N LEU A 51 -12.73 -1.73 18.86
CA LEU A 51 -13.48 -0.68 18.18
C LEU A 51 -13.03 -0.46 16.72
N ILE A 52 -11.84 -0.93 16.36
CA ILE A 52 -11.33 -0.79 14.98
C ILE A 52 -12.05 -1.78 14.07
N ASN A 53 -12.77 -1.26 13.08
CA ASN A 53 -13.42 -2.09 12.06
C ASN A 53 -12.39 -2.91 11.30
N SER A 54 -12.77 -4.10 10.85
CA SER A 54 -11.90 -5.00 10.06
C SER A 54 -11.37 -4.32 8.78
N ILE A 55 -12.16 -3.45 8.15
CA ILE A 55 -11.76 -2.66 6.97
C ILE A 55 -10.69 -1.64 7.34
N GLU A 56 -10.86 -0.91 8.46
CA GLU A 56 -9.87 0.07 8.91
C GLU A 56 -8.55 -0.58 9.28
N ARG A 57 -8.59 -1.74 9.92
CA ARG A 57 -7.39 -2.54 10.22
C ARG A 57 -6.67 -2.95 8.95
N ASN A 58 -7.42 -3.37 7.94
CA ASN A 58 -6.91 -3.72 6.61
C ASN A 58 -6.23 -2.51 5.95
N TYR A 59 -6.86 -1.32 5.98
CA TYR A 59 -6.25 -0.09 5.46
C TYR A 59 -4.98 0.29 6.19
N TRP A 60 -4.95 0.11 7.50
CA TRP A 60 -3.78 0.43 8.32
C TRP A 60 -2.57 -0.42 7.99
N GLU A 61 -2.81 -1.68 7.67
CA GLU A 61 -1.77 -2.61 7.24
C GLU A 61 -1.35 -2.37 5.78
N ALA A 62 -2.30 -2.16 4.88
CA ALA A 62 -2.05 -2.09 3.45
C ALA A 62 -1.36 -0.80 3.00
N LYS A 63 -1.76 0.36 3.55
CA LYS A 63 -1.28 1.65 3.05
C LYS A 63 0.23 1.88 3.22
N PRO A 64 0.86 1.54 4.37
CA PRO A 64 2.31 1.61 4.51
C PRO A 64 3.03 0.67 3.54
N LYS A 65 2.50 -0.56 3.35
CA LYS A 65 3.07 -1.54 2.41
C LYS A 65 3.00 -1.03 0.97
N LEU A 66 1.86 -0.45 0.57
CA LEU A 66 1.69 0.15 -0.75
C LEU A 66 2.70 1.29 -0.99
N LYS A 67 2.84 2.19 -0.02
CA LYS A 67 3.81 3.29 -0.10
C LYS A 67 5.25 2.77 -0.19
N ALA A 68 5.61 1.84 0.67
CA ALA A 68 6.97 1.27 0.69
C ALA A 68 7.32 0.58 -0.65
N LEU A 69 6.36 -0.18 -1.21
CA LEU A 69 6.54 -0.83 -2.51
C LEU A 69 6.68 0.20 -3.64
N ALA A 70 5.83 1.20 -3.67
CA ALA A 70 5.85 2.25 -4.68
C ALA A 70 7.15 3.09 -4.64
N THR A 71 7.63 3.41 -3.44
CA THR A 71 8.91 4.13 -3.26
C THR A 71 10.09 3.32 -3.78
N LYS A 72 10.15 2.02 -3.50
CA LYS A 72 11.22 1.13 -4.00
C LYS A 72 11.23 1.03 -5.53
N LEU A 73 10.08 1.15 -6.17
CA LEU A 73 9.91 1.08 -7.63
C LEU A 73 9.95 2.45 -8.31
N ASN A 74 10.16 3.53 -7.56
CA ASN A 74 10.10 4.91 -8.05
C ASN A 74 8.80 5.22 -8.80
N VAL A 75 7.66 4.78 -8.25
CA VAL A 75 6.34 5.02 -8.85
C VAL A 75 5.83 6.40 -8.44
N PRO A 76 5.34 7.22 -9.38
CA PRO A 76 4.78 8.55 -9.09
C PRO A 76 3.55 8.54 -8.18
N ASP A 77 3.33 9.62 -7.42
CA ASP A 77 2.27 9.70 -6.41
C ASP A 77 0.85 9.55 -6.99
N TYR A 78 0.58 10.06 -8.20
CA TYR A 78 -0.74 9.93 -8.84
C TYR A 78 -1.12 8.47 -9.14
N ILE A 79 -0.12 7.63 -9.43
CA ILE A 79 -0.32 6.18 -9.61
C ILE A 79 -0.61 5.52 -8.25
N ILE A 80 0.08 5.96 -7.19
CA ILE A 80 -0.15 5.48 -5.82
C ILE A 80 -1.58 5.81 -5.35
N GLU A 81 -2.06 7.01 -5.66
CA GLU A 81 -3.43 7.40 -5.33
C GLU A 81 -4.47 6.54 -6.06
N THR A 82 -4.24 6.26 -7.34
CA THR A 82 -5.11 5.36 -8.12
C THR A 82 -5.06 3.93 -7.56
N ALA A 83 -3.87 3.43 -7.23
CA ALA A 83 -3.69 2.13 -6.59
C ALA A 83 -4.43 2.05 -5.25
N TRP A 84 -4.38 3.13 -4.46
CA TRP A 84 -5.10 3.21 -3.20
C TRP A 84 -6.62 3.21 -3.39
N LYS A 85 -7.15 3.89 -4.40
CA LYS A 85 -8.58 3.84 -4.75
C LYS A 85 -9.02 2.42 -5.10
N ILE A 86 -8.23 1.73 -5.93
CA ILE A 86 -8.49 0.33 -6.30
C ILE A 86 -8.48 -0.55 -5.04
N TYR A 87 -7.43 -0.45 -4.21
CA TYR A 87 -7.32 -1.23 -2.99
C TYR A 87 -8.45 -0.96 -1.98
N SER A 88 -8.86 0.31 -1.87
CA SER A 88 -9.96 0.68 -0.98
C SER A 88 -11.27 0.00 -1.39
N GLU A 89 -11.51 -0.13 -2.68
CA GLU A 89 -12.68 -0.84 -3.20
C GLU A 89 -12.57 -2.36 -3.00
N VAL A 90 -11.37 -2.93 -3.18
CA VAL A 90 -11.07 -4.34 -2.84
C VAL A 90 -11.44 -4.64 -1.38
N ALA A 91 -11.07 -3.76 -0.46
CA ALA A 91 -11.35 -3.94 0.97
C ALA A 91 -12.83 -3.78 1.30
N LYS A 92 -13.54 -2.83 0.67
CA LYS A 92 -15.00 -2.66 0.81
C LYS A 92 -15.77 -3.90 0.34
N GLN A 93 -15.36 -4.49 -0.78
CA GLN A 93 -15.93 -5.73 -1.32
C GLN A 93 -15.47 -6.98 -0.54
N LYS A 94 -14.67 -6.81 0.53
CA LYS A 94 -14.16 -7.89 1.39
C LYS A 94 -13.37 -8.97 0.63
N LEU A 95 -12.78 -8.65 -0.50
CA LEU A 95 -12.02 -9.60 -1.33
C LEU A 95 -10.73 -10.08 -0.66
N THR A 96 -10.23 -9.35 0.34
CA THR A 96 -9.05 -9.71 1.13
C THR A 96 -9.33 -10.80 2.17
N MET A 97 -10.60 -11.14 2.43
CA MET A 97 -10.92 -12.16 3.45
C MET A 97 -10.36 -13.53 3.06
N GLY A 98 -9.56 -14.11 3.96
CA GLY A 98 -8.90 -15.40 3.74
C GLY A 98 -7.78 -15.37 2.67
N ARG A 99 -7.30 -14.17 2.28
CA ARG A 99 -6.26 -13.99 1.27
C ARG A 99 -5.18 -13.02 1.75
N SER A 100 -4.00 -13.08 1.12
CA SER A 100 -2.87 -12.19 1.45
C SER A 100 -3.18 -10.73 1.09
N ILE A 101 -3.07 -9.85 2.08
CA ILE A 101 -3.16 -8.39 1.89
C ILE A 101 -2.04 -7.91 0.96
N GLU A 102 -0.84 -8.47 1.09
CA GLU A 102 0.32 -8.12 0.28
C GLU A 102 0.11 -8.41 -1.20
N ALA A 103 -0.50 -9.57 -1.51
CA ALA A 103 -0.83 -9.92 -2.88
C ALA A 103 -1.83 -8.93 -3.50
N PHE A 104 -2.83 -8.48 -2.73
CA PHE A 104 -3.77 -7.45 -3.21
C PHE A 104 -3.15 -6.06 -3.31
N VAL A 105 -2.24 -5.70 -2.42
CA VAL A 105 -1.47 -4.44 -2.50
C VAL A 105 -0.64 -4.41 -3.78
N CYS A 106 0.12 -5.48 -4.04
CA CYS A 106 0.92 -5.64 -5.25
C CYS A 106 0.04 -5.61 -6.52
N ALA A 107 -1.06 -6.36 -6.53
CA ALA A 107 -1.99 -6.41 -7.65
C ALA A 107 -2.68 -5.06 -7.91
N SER A 108 -3.04 -4.32 -6.85
CA SER A 108 -3.65 -2.98 -6.99
C SER A 108 -2.67 -1.96 -7.53
N LEU A 109 -1.40 -2.02 -7.10
CA LEU A 109 -0.35 -1.17 -7.65
C LEU A 109 -0.08 -1.49 -9.10
N TYR A 110 0.01 -2.79 -9.46
CA TYR A 110 0.19 -3.19 -10.86
C TYR A 110 -0.99 -2.79 -11.75
N ALA A 111 -2.23 -2.98 -11.28
CA ALA A 111 -3.41 -2.53 -12.01
C ALA A 111 -3.37 -1.02 -12.30
N SER A 112 -2.95 -0.21 -11.32
CA SER A 112 -2.77 1.23 -11.47
C SER A 112 -1.66 1.57 -12.47
N ILE A 113 -0.54 0.87 -12.44
CA ILE A 113 0.58 0.99 -13.39
C ILE A 113 0.08 0.74 -14.81
N ARG A 114 -0.77 -0.26 -15.01
CA ARG A 114 -1.36 -0.59 -16.33
C ARG A 114 -2.38 0.44 -16.81
N ILE A 115 -3.13 1.04 -15.90
CA ILE A 115 -4.09 2.11 -16.24
C ILE A 115 -3.38 3.37 -16.73
N HIS A 116 -2.21 3.66 -16.16
CA HIS A 116 -1.42 4.86 -16.47
C HIS A 116 -0.28 4.62 -17.48
N ASP A 117 -0.20 3.42 -18.07
CA ASP A 117 0.85 3.03 -19.02
C ASP A 117 2.29 3.26 -18.52
N PHE A 118 2.51 3.08 -17.21
CA PHE A 118 3.82 3.24 -16.62
C PHE A 118 4.68 1.98 -16.86
N PRO A 119 5.97 2.11 -17.31
CA PRO A 119 6.79 1.00 -17.75
C PRO A 119 7.37 0.18 -16.59
N ARG A 120 6.56 -0.68 -15.99
CA ARG A 120 6.98 -1.65 -14.96
C ARG A 120 6.38 -3.01 -15.24
N LEU A 121 7.16 -4.07 -15.04
CA LEU A 121 6.72 -5.45 -15.18
C LEU A 121 6.13 -5.97 -13.86
N LEU A 122 5.26 -6.97 -13.96
CA LEU A 122 4.66 -7.59 -12.77
C LEU A 122 5.72 -8.34 -11.95
N GLU A 123 6.68 -8.96 -12.61
CA GLU A 123 7.79 -9.69 -12.01
C GLU A 123 8.62 -8.78 -11.09
N GLU A 124 8.94 -7.57 -11.53
CA GLU A 124 9.66 -6.58 -10.72
C GLU A 124 8.90 -6.25 -9.41
N LEU A 125 7.57 -6.10 -9.51
CA LEU A 125 6.74 -5.83 -8.34
C LEU A 125 6.72 -7.02 -7.38
N THR A 126 6.63 -8.23 -7.90
CA THR A 126 6.57 -9.45 -7.07
C THR A 126 7.88 -9.74 -6.37
N GLU A 127 9.02 -9.49 -7.02
CA GLU A 127 10.35 -9.61 -6.43
C GLU A 127 10.54 -8.61 -5.29
N VAL A 128 10.24 -7.33 -5.53
CA VAL A 128 10.38 -6.28 -4.50
C VAL A 128 9.41 -6.48 -3.34
N ALA A 129 8.19 -6.99 -3.60
CA ALA A 129 7.18 -7.30 -2.60
C ALA A 129 7.43 -8.62 -1.87
N MET A 130 8.33 -9.48 -2.37
CA MET A 130 8.57 -10.85 -1.89
C MET A 130 7.27 -11.69 -1.82
N VAL A 131 6.42 -11.55 -2.82
CA VAL A 131 5.12 -12.24 -2.91
C VAL A 131 5.13 -13.19 -4.09
N GLN A 132 4.52 -14.38 -3.92
CA GLN A 132 4.42 -15.35 -5.01
C GLN A 132 3.62 -14.79 -6.20
N LEU A 133 4.20 -14.82 -7.39
CA LEU A 133 3.61 -14.36 -8.64
C LEU A 133 2.20 -14.92 -8.87
N ARG A 134 2.01 -16.23 -8.61
CA ARG A 134 0.72 -16.90 -8.75
C ARG A 134 -0.38 -16.31 -7.85
N SER A 135 -0.02 -15.88 -6.63
CA SER A 135 -0.94 -15.23 -5.71
C SER A 135 -1.36 -13.84 -6.21
N VAL A 136 -0.39 -13.10 -6.76
CA VAL A 136 -0.63 -11.76 -7.33
C VAL A 136 -1.51 -11.87 -8.58
N HIS A 137 -1.27 -12.83 -9.47
CA HIS A 137 -2.12 -13.07 -10.65
C HIS A 137 -3.57 -13.37 -10.28
N ARG A 138 -3.81 -14.22 -9.27
CA ARG A 138 -5.16 -14.49 -8.78
C ARG A 138 -5.85 -13.24 -8.25
N SER A 139 -5.12 -12.44 -7.47
CA SER A 139 -5.64 -11.19 -6.91
C SER A 139 -5.91 -10.16 -8.01
N LEU A 140 -5.03 -10.05 -8.99
CA LEU A 140 -5.19 -9.18 -10.16
C LEU A 140 -6.42 -9.59 -10.98
N GLY A 141 -6.62 -10.87 -11.24
CA GLY A 141 -7.80 -11.37 -11.93
C GLY A 141 -9.12 -11.02 -11.23
N LEU A 142 -9.13 -11.01 -9.89
CA LEU A 142 -10.30 -10.54 -9.11
C LEU A 142 -10.49 -9.03 -9.24
N ILE A 143 -9.42 -8.25 -9.17
CA ILE A 143 -9.48 -6.79 -9.32
C ILE A 143 -10.03 -6.41 -10.70
N VAL A 144 -9.50 -7.02 -11.74
CA VAL A 144 -9.91 -6.71 -13.13
C VAL A 144 -11.39 -7.04 -13.38
N ARG A 145 -11.88 -8.15 -12.79
CA ARG A 145 -13.27 -8.59 -13.02
C ARG A 145 -14.30 -7.88 -12.16
N SER A 146 -13.98 -7.57 -10.91
CA SER A 146 -14.98 -7.07 -9.94
C SER A 146 -14.76 -5.60 -9.54
N VAL A 147 -13.52 -5.12 -9.47
CA VAL A 147 -13.22 -3.79 -8.93
C VAL A 147 -13.12 -2.73 -10.02
N LEU A 148 -12.36 -2.99 -11.08
CA LEU A 148 -12.15 -2.00 -12.14
C LEU A 148 -13.44 -1.58 -12.86
N PRO A 149 -14.41 -2.48 -13.15
CA PRO A 149 -15.69 -2.07 -13.74
C PRO A 149 -16.49 -1.13 -12.83
N VAL A 150 -16.46 -1.37 -11.50
CA VAL A 150 -17.16 -0.51 -10.52
C VAL A 150 -16.55 0.89 -10.49
N LEU A 151 -15.22 0.99 -10.65
CA LEU A 151 -14.51 2.27 -10.68
C LEU A 151 -14.52 2.95 -12.07
N GLY A 152 -15.04 2.29 -13.08
CA GLY A 152 -15.02 2.78 -14.47
C GLY A 152 -13.61 2.85 -15.07
N LEU A 153 -12.66 2.08 -14.52
CA LEU A 153 -11.28 2.07 -14.96
C LEU A 153 -11.03 0.96 -15.99
N LYS A 154 -10.31 1.29 -17.06
CA LYS A 154 -9.95 0.33 -18.11
C LYS A 154 -8.54 -0.22 -17.88
N TYR A 155 -8.43 -1.53 -17.77
CA TYR A 155 -7.15 -2.23 -17.75
C TYR A 155 -6.57 -2.30 -19.16
N ARG A 156 -5.37 -1.76 -19.36
CA ARG A 156 -4.72 -1.72 -20.67
C ARG A 156 -3.69 -2.87 -20.79
N PRO A 157 -3.54 -3.47 -21.99
CA PRO A 157 -2.48 -4.42 -22.25
C PRO A 157 -1.11 -3.74 -22.14
N ILE A 158 -0.05 -4.51 -22.01
CA ILE A 158 1.32 -3.99 -22.01
C ILE A 158 1.63 -3.46 -23.41
N SER A 159 2.05 -2.19 -23.48
CA SER A 159 2.68 -1.64 -24.67
C SER A 159 4.18 -1.88 -24.59
N PRO A 160 4.83 -2.37 -25.66
CA PRO A 160 6.26 -2.61 -25.67
C PRO A 160 7.07 -1.30 -25.69
N GLU A 161 6.57 -0.25 -26.36
CA GLU A 161 7.30 0.98 -26.56
C GLU A 161 7.87 1.63 -25.29
N PRO A 162 7.08 1.89 -24.21
CA PRO A 162 7.62 2.48 -22.99
C PRO A 162 8.64 1.60 -22.28
N LEU A 163 8.52 0.26 -22.44
CA LEU A 163 9.48 -0.69 -21.88
C LEU A 163 10.80 -0.68 -22.65
N ILE A 164 10.76 -0.61 -23.99
CA ILE A 164 11.93 -0.50 -24.84
C ILE A 164 12.74 0.75 -24.46
N PHE A 165 12.11 1.90 -24.36
CA PHE A 165 12.78 3.13 -23.96
C PHE A 165 13.41 3.03 -22.58
N ARG A 166 12.71 2.43 -21.63
CA ARG A 166 13.24 2.24 -20.28
C ARG A 166 14.46 1.35 -20.27
N PHE A 167 14.38 0.16 -20.87
CA PHE A 167 15.50 -0.80 -20.91
C PHE A 167 16.68 -0.27 -21.72
N ALA A 168 16.41 0.41 -22.82
CA ALA A 168 17.45 1.03 -23.62
C ALA A 168 18.20 2.12 -22.84
N ASN A 169 17.51 2.90 -22.01
CA ASN A 169 18.14 3.87 -21.12
C ASN A 169 18.95 3.19 -20.01
N GLU A 170 18.44 2.12 -19.41
CA GLU A 170 19.17 1.33 -18.41
C GLU A 170 20.45 0.71 -18.98
N LEU A 171 20.42 0.29 -20.25
CA LEU A 171 21.56 -0.26 -21.00
C LEU A 171 22.42 0.82 -21.66
N SER A 172 22.08 2.10 -21.52
CA SER A 172 22.79 3.23 -22.17
C SER A 172 22.90 3.11 -23.69
N LEU A 173 21.88 2.57 -24.36
CA LEU A 173 21.85 2.39 -25.81
C LEU A 173 21.58 3.72 -26.52
N THR A 174 22.14 3.85 -27.74
CA THR A 174 21.95 5.05 -28.56
C THR A 174 20.50 5.16 -29.06
N ILE A 175 20.06 6.38 -29.31
CA ILE A 175 18.67 6.69 -29.78
C ILE A 175 18.36 5.98 -31.11
N LYS A 176 19.38 5.74 -31.96
CA LYS A 176 19.19 5.01 -33.22
C LYS A 176 18.71 3.58 -32.96
N VAL A 177 19.42 2.86 -32.09
CA VAL A 177 19.05 1.49 -31.71
C VAL A 177 17.69 1.43 -31.01
N GLN A 178 17.37 2.44 -30.20
CA GLN A 178 16.05 2.52 -29.53
C GLN A 178 14.86 2.67 -30.51
N LYS A 179 15.11 3.27 -31.68
CA LYS A 179 14.06 3.46 -32.71
C LYS A 179 13.92 2.26 -33.65
N GLU A 180 14.95 1.43 -33.74
CA GLU A 180 14.96 0.23 -34.60
C GLU A 180 14.44 -1.02 -33.86
N ALA A 181 14.38 -0.97 -32.51
CA ALA A 181 13.85 -2.04 -31.67
C ALA A 181 12.32 -1.95 -31.53
#